data_77b49e0a756d37a565dec828023b8b5c
#
_entry.id   77b49e0a756d37a565dec828023b8b5c
#
_cell.length_a   1.000
_cell.length_b   1.000
_cell.length_c   1.000
_cell.angle_alpha   90.00
_cell.angle_beta   90.00
_cell.angle_gamma   90.00
#
_symmetry.space_group_name_H-M   'P 1'
#
loop_
_entity.id
_entity.type
_entity.pdbx_description
1 polymer ?
#
loop_
_entity_poly.entity_id
_entity_poly.type
_entity_poly.pdbx_seq_one_letter_code
_entity_poly.pdbx_strand_id
1 'polypeptide(L)'
;MKAKIETKYGTMLVEFFNEDAPKTVQNFIGLAKQGFYKGLSFHRVLPGFVIQGGCPQGTGAGGPGYNIDCELDGNNQYHDEGVLSMAHAGPNTGGSQFFICHSRQNTQHLDKKHTCFGKVMDAPQYREIIPQIQQGDTFNVTIVE
;
A
#
# COMPACT_ATOMS: atom_id res chain seq x y z
N MET A 1 -0.74 11.52 -11.57
CA MET A 1 -0.79 10.07 -11.75
C MET A 1 -1.62 9.41 -10.68
N LYS A 2 -2.22 8.30 -11.05
CA LYS A 2 -3.01 7.48 -10.14
C LYS A 2 -2.61 6.03 -10.35
N ALA A 3 -3.01 5.15 -9.45
CA ALA A 3 -2.79 3.73 -9.62
C ALA A 3 -4.12 2.98 -9.59
N LYS A 4 -4.15 1.87 -10.33
CA LYS A 4 -5.22 0.88 -10.21
C LYS A 4 -4.63 -0.36 -9.57
N ILE A 5 -5.21 -0.78 -8.45
CA ILE A 5 -4.88 -2.07 -7.83
C ILE A 5 -5.97 -3.04 -8.26
N GLU A 6 -5.60 -3.99 -9.10
CA GLU A 6 -6.53 -4.90 -9.74
C GLU A 6 -6.56 -6.23 -9.00
N THR A 7 -7.73 -6.64 -8.54
CA THR A 7 -7.96 -7.90 -7.82
C THR A 7 -9.08 -8.68 -8.50
N LYS A 8 -9.25 -9.94 -8.16
CA LYS A 8 -10.36 -10.75 -8.68
C LYS A 8 -11.73 -10.25 -8.20
N TYR A 9 -11.76 -9.39 -7.20
CA TYR A 9 -13.00 -8.82 -6.65
C TYR A 9 -13.33 -7.44 -7.21
N GLY A 10 -12.44 -6.87 -8.01
CA GLY A 10 -12.59 -5.56 -8.61
C GLY A 10 -11.31 -4.75 -8.55
N THR A 11 -11.40 -3.52 -9.08
CA THR A 11 -10.26 -2.60 -9.18
C THR A 11 -10.43 -1.44 -8.22
N MET A 12 -9.38 -1.15 -7.46
CA MET A 12 -9.33 0.01 -6.56
C MET A 12 -8.49 1.09 -7.21
N LEU A 13 -9.04 2.31 -7.30
CA LEU A 13 -8.32 3.47 -7.82
C LEU A 13 -7.66 4.21 -6.67
N VAL A 14 -6.36 4.46 -6.77
CA VAL A 14 -5.55 5.09 -5.73
C VAL A 14 -5.08 6.46 -6.18
N GLU A 15 -5.30 7.46 -5.33
CA GLU A 15 -4.71 8.79 -5.46
C GLU A 15 -3.48 8.88 -4.58
N PHE A 16 -2.38 9.41 -5.14
CA PHE A 16 -1.12 9.51 -4.41
C PHE A 16 -0.99 10.82 -3.65
N PHE A 17 -0.30 10.77 -2.50
CA PHE A 17 0.07 11.94 -1.71
C PHE A 17 1.43 12.47 -2.17
N ASN A 18 1.46 13.06 -3.37
CA ASN A 18 2.71 13.46 -4.03
C ASN A 18 3.52 14.50 -3.24
N GLU A 19 2.84 15.41 -2.56
CA GLU A 19 3.52 16.46 -1.79
C GLU A 19 4.00 15.97 -0.44
N ASP A 20 3.26 15.02 0.15
CA ASP A 20 3.58 14.45 1.46
C ASP A 20 4.76 13.50 1.43
N ALA A 21 4.75 12.60 0.45
CA ALA A 21 5.68 11.47 0.40
C ALA A 21 6.22 11.30 -1.03
N PRO A 22 6.91 12.31 -1.58
CA PRO A 22 7.30 12.28 -2.99
C PRO A 22 8.22 11.13 -3.34
N LYS A 23 9.16 10.77 -2.48
CA LYS A 23 10.10 9.68 -2.76
C LYS A 23 9.43 8.32 -2.68
N THR A 24 8.54 8.14 -1.70
CA THR A 24 7.77 6.90 -1.55
C THR A 24 6.84 6.70 -2.74
N VAL A 25 6.15 7.76 -3.17
CA VAL A 25 5.27 7.72 -4.34
C VAL A 25 6.06 7.39 -5.60
N GLN A 26 7.19 8.05 -5.84
CA GLN A 26 8.04 7.78 -7.00
C GLN A 26 8.55 6.34 -7.01
N ASN A 27 8.95 5.82 -5.85
CA ASN A 27 9.39 4.44 -5.72
C ASN A 27 8.27 3.46 -6.09
N PHE A 28 7.10 3.65 -5.56
CA PHE A 28 5.93 2.79 -5.84
C PHE A 28 5.58 2.83 -7.34
N ILE A 29 5.51 4.02 -7.91
CA ILE A 29 5.21 4.20 -9.34
C ILE A 29 6.28 3.52 -10.20
N GLY A 30 7.55 3.70 -9.88
CA GLY A 30 8.65 3.10 -10.61
C GLY A 30 8.60 1.57 -10.59
N LEU A 31 8.36 0.99 -9.43
CA LEU A 31 8.22 -0.46 -9.29
C LEU A 31 7.01 -0.99 -10.07
N ALA A 32 5.88 -0.29 -10.00
CA ALA A 32 4.69 -0.68 -10.73
C ALA A 32 4.91 -0.65 -12.24
N LYS A 33 5.56 0.39 -12.76
CA LYS A 33 5.87 0.52 -14.18
C LYS A 33 6.85 -0.54 -14.68
N GLN A 34 7.72 -1.03 -13.81
CA GLN A 34 8.65 -2.12 -14.14
C GLN A 34 7.98 -3.51 -14.10
N GLY A 35 6.72 -3.59 -13.71
CA GLY A 35 6.02 -4.85 -13.55
C GLY A 35 6.37 -5.59 -12.26
N PHE A 36 7.00 -4.93 -11.31
CA PHE A 36 7.45 -5.56 -10.06
C PHE A 36 6.30 -6.20 -9.28
N TYR A 37 5.14 -5.53 -9.24
CA TYR A 37 3.99 -6.02 -8.47
C TYR A 37 3.12 -7.04 -9.20
N LYS A 38 3.40 -7.32 -10.48
CA LYS A 38 2.57 -8.21 -11.28
C LYS A 38 2.51 -9.61 -10.67
N GLY A 39 1.31 -10.05 -10.33
CA GLY A 39 1.09 -11.38 -9.79
C GLY A 39 1.57 -11.59 -8.36
N LEU A 40 1.99 -10.54 -7.66
CA LEU A 40 2.33 -10.65 -6.25
C LEU A 40 1.06 -10.82 -5.42
N SER A 41 1.21 -11.33 -4.20
CA SER A 41 0.08 -11.63 -3.34
C SER A 41 -0.04 -10.66 -2.17
N PHE A 42 -1.26 -10.56 -1.63
CA PHE A 42 -1.48 -10.05 -0.28
C PHE A 42 -1.12 -11.17 0.69
N HIS A 43 0.16 -11.22 1.07
CA HIS A 43 0.69 -12.31 1.87
C HIS A 43 0.29 -12.25 3.35
N ARG A 44 -0.27 -11.13 3.79
CA ARG A 44 -0.71 -10.94 5.17
C ARG A 44 -2.02 -10.15 5.18
N VAL A 45 -3.10 -10.82 5.56
CA VAL A 45 -4.43 -10.21 5.62
C VAL A 45 -4.97 -10.35 7.05
N LEU A 46 -5.17 -9.22 7.71
CA LEU A 46 -5.70 -9.14 9.08
C LEU A 46 -7.03 -8.39 9.03
N PRO A 47 -8.17 -9.10 9.04
CA PRO A 47 -9.48 -8.46 8.91
C PRO A 47 -9.69 -7.36 9.96
N GLY A 48 -10.23 -6.22 9.51
CA GLY A 48 -10.44 -5.06 10.38
C GLY A 48 -9.20 -4.24 10.66
N PHE A 49 -8.02 -4.73 10.28
CA PHE A 49 -6.75 -4.02 10.49
C PHE A 49 -6.13 -3.61 9.15
N VAL A 50 -5.41 -4.49 8.49
CA VAL A 50 -4.73 -4.18 7.21
C VAL A 50 -4.71 -5.37 6.27
N ILE A 51 -4.54 -5.07 4.96
CA ILE A 51 -4.10 -6.04 3.97
C ILE A 51 -2.74 -5.61 3.45
N GLN A 52 -1.76 -6.50 3.51
CA GLN A 52 -0.37 -6.21 3.20
C GLN A 52 0.12 -7.08 2.05
N GLY A 53 0.81 -6.46 1.10
CA GLY A 53 1.36 -7.15 -0.06
C GLY A 53 2.61 -6.48 -0.58
N GLY A 54 3.10 -6.97 -1.72
CA GLY A 54 4.27 -6.39 -2.39
C GLY A 54 5.59 -7.03 -2.04
N CYS A 55 5.59 -8.16 -1.35
CA CYS A 55 6.78 -8.96 -1.12
C CYS A 55 7.01 -9.90 -2.32
N PRO A 56 8.15 -9.81 -3.03
CA PRO A 56 8.38 -10.65 -4.21
C PRO A 56 8.40 -12.15 -3.90
N GLN A 57 8.74 -12.54 -2.68
CA GLN A 57 8.76 -13.95 -2.25
C GLN A 57 7.47 -14.38 -1.56
N GLY A 58 6.55 -13.45 -1.27
CA GLY A 58 5.32 -13.77 -0.58
C GLY A 58 5.49 -14.15 0.90
N THR A 59 6.64 -13.86 1.48
CA THR A 59 6.98 -14.28 2.86
C THR A 59 6.97 -13.13 3.87
N GLY A 60 6.98 -11.90 3.38
CA GLY A 60 7.16 -10.70 4.21
C GLY A 60 8.62 -10.30 4.41
N ALA A 61 9.57 -11.13 3.99
CA ALA A 61 11.00 -10.88 4.16
C ALA A 61 11.67 -10.24 2.93
N GLY A 62 10.99 -10.23 1.78
CA GLY A 62 11.57 -9.76 0.53
C GLY A 62 11.28 -8.30 0.23
N GLY A 63 12.04 -7.74 -0.72
CA GLY A 63 11.89 -6.38 -1.17
C GLY A 63 12.60 -6.16 -2.50
N PRO A 64 12.76 -4.90 -2.93
CA PRO A 64 13.31 -4.59 -4.25
C PRO A 64 14.83 -4.60 -4.30
N GLY A 65 15.51 -4.90 -3.20
CA GLY A 65 16.96 -4.91 -3.12
C GLY A 65 17.57 -3.61 -2.58
N TYR A 66 16.74 -2.70 -2.10
CA TYR A 66 17.17 -1.43 -1.49
C TYR A 66 16.13 -0.97 -0.47
N ASN A 67 16.48 0.00 0.34
CA ASN A 67 15.57 0.62 1.30
C ASN A 67 15.28 2.06 0.92
N ILE A 68 14.12 2.55 1.35
CA ILE A 68 13.75 3.97 1.24
C ILE A 68 13.49 4.56 2.63
N ASP A 69 13.73 5.86 2.75
CA ASP A 69 13.52 6.58 4.00
C ASP A 69 12.03 6.81 4.26
N CYS A 70 11.68 6.89 5.53
CA CYS A 70 10.35 7.31 5.94
C CYS A 70 10.13 8.79 5.63
N GLU A 71 8.89 9.14 5.25
CA GLU A 71 8.46 10.51 5.00
C GLU A 71 7.23 10.78 5.87
N LEU A 72 7.45 11.28 7.10
CA LEU A 72 6.43 11.28 8.15
C LEU A 72 5.88 12.67 8.50
N ASP A 73 6.36 13.74 7.85
CA ASP A 73 6.10 15.11 8.31
C ASP A 73 4.92 15.81 7.61
N GLY A 74 4.35 15.23 6.58
CA GLY A 74 3.27 15.85 5.80
C GLY A 74 1.91 15.81 6.49
N ASN A 75 0.96 16.52 5.91
CA ASN A 75 -0.39 16.66 6.45
C ASN A 75 -1.27 15.43 6.29
N ASN A 76 -0.90 14.52 5.37
CA ASN A 76 -1.66 13.29 5.11
C ASN A 76 -1.07 12.07 5.81
N GLN A 77 -0.15 12.26 6.76
CA GLN A 77 0.43 11.17 7.53
C GLN A 77 -0.53 10.70 8.63
N TYR A 78 -1.64 10.12 8.19
CA TYR A 78 -2.77 9.76 9.01
C TYR A 78 -3.34 8.43 8.48
N HIS A 79 -3.29 7.39 9.28
CA HIS A 79 -3.73 6.04 8.88
C HIS A 79 -5.24 5.91 9.00
N ASP A 80 -5.95 6.42 8.01
CA ASP A 80 -7.40 6.34 7.90
C ASP A 80 -7.81 5.15 7.03
N GLU A 81 -9.09 4.85 7.02
CA GLU A 81 -9.68 3.83 6.17
C GLU A 81 -9.32 4.06 4.70
N GLY A 82 -8.82 3.04 4.03
CA GLY A 82 -8.43 3.11 2.62
C GLY A 82 -7.06 3.71 2.33
N VAL A 83 -6.31 4.14 3.34
CA VAL A 83 -4.98 4.71 3.16
C VAL A 83 -3.96 3.61 2.86
N LEU A 84 -3.07 3.88 1.88
CA LEU A 84 -1.91 3.04 1.58
C LEU A 84 -0.70 3.56 2.35
N SER A 85 -0.02 2.66 3.04
CA SER A 85 1.15 2.97 3.85
C SER A 85 2.26 1.96 3.62
N MET A 86 3.51 2.37 3.80
CA MET A 86 4.66 1.50 3.58
C MET A 86 4.92 0.60 4.78
N ALA A 87 4.98 -0.68 4.54
CA ALA A 87 5.46 -1.64 5.53
C ALA A 87 6.98 -1.58 5.64
N HIS A 88 7.51 -1.82 6.83
CA HIS A 88 8.95 -1.87 7.06
C HIS A 88 9.27 -2.63 8.36
N ALA A 89 10.56 -2.92 8.55
CA ALA A 89 11.07 -3.63 9.73
C ALA A 89 11.78 -2.67 10.69
N GLY A 90 11.40 -1.41 10.69
CA GLY A 90 11.97 -0.34 11.49
C GLY A 90 12.15 0.92 10.67
N PRO A 91 12.54 2.06 11.27
CA PRO A 91 12.71 3.32 10.53
C PRO A 91 13.64 3.17 9.33
N ASN A 92 13.22 3.74 8.20
CA ASN A 92 14.02 3.83 6.98
C ASN A 92 14.40 2.47 6.37
N THR A 93 13.55 1.46 6.55
CA THR A 93 13.75 0.12 5.97
C THR A 93 12.64 -0.29 5.00
N GLY A 94 11.80 0.64 4.57
CA GLY A 94 10.78 0.38 3.56
C GLY A 94 11.40 0.04 2.21
N GLY A 95 10.63 -0.63 1.36
CA GLY A 95 11.08 -1.01 0.03
C GLY A 95 9.91 -1.15 -0.93
N SER A 96 9.31 -2.34 -1.02
CA SER A 96 8.19 -2.60 -1.93
C SER A 96 6.90 -2.99 -1.23
N GLN A 97 6.97 -3.47 0.00
CA GLN A 97 5.79 -3.92 0.72
C GLN A 97 4.96 -2.73 1.22
N PHE A 98 3.66 -2.84 1.05
CA PHE A 98 2.72 -1.83 1.50
C PHE A 98 1.50 -2.49 2.11
N PHE A 99 0.71 -1.72 2.84
CA PHE A 99 -0.57 -2.20 3.35
C PHE A 99 -1.66 -1.16 3.12
N ILE A 100 -2.90 -1.64 3.06
CA ILE A 100 -4.10 -0.81 2.95
C ILE A 100 -4.85 -0.92 4.27
N CYS A 101 -5.18 0.22 4.87
CA CYS A 101 -5.84 0.27 6.16
C CYS A 101 -7.34 -0.05 6.05
N HIS A 102 -7.84 -0.89 6.94
CA HIS A 102 -9.27 -1.21 7.03
C HIS A 102 -10.06 -0.16 7.81
N SER A 103 -9.49 0.35 8.91
CA SER A 103 -10.21 1.30 9.74
C SER A 103 -9.26 2.17 10.54
N ARG A 104 -9.64 3.43 10.72
CA ARG A 104 -8.87 4.37 11.53
C ARG A 104 -8.68 3.89 12.97
N GLN A 105 -9.73 3.34 13.55
CA GLN A 105 -9.70 2.90 14.95
C GLN A 105 -8.59 1.89 15.21
N ASN A 106 -8.37 0.97 14.28
CA ASN A 106 -7.41 -0.11 14.46
C ASN A 106 -6.02 0.21 13.91
N THR A 107 -5.85 1.32 13.16
CA THR A 107 -4.58 1.67 12.51
C THR A 107 -3.98 2.99 13.01
N GLN A 108 -4.65 3.71 13.89
CA GLN A 108 -4.18 5.02 14.36
C GLN A 108 -2.81 4.97 15.04
N HIS A 109 -2.47 3.85 15.68
CA HIS A 109 -1.18 3.69 16.36
C HIS A 109 0.01 3.62 15.39
N LEU A 110 -0.25 3.50 14.09
CA LEU A 110 0.79 3.48 13.05
C LEU A 110 1.20 4.88 12.60
N ASP A 111 0.46 5.90 13.01
CA ASP A 111 0.78 7.30 12.67
C ASP A 111 2.19 7.66 13.13
N LYS A 112 2.91 8.37 12.27
CA LYS A 112 4.30 8.79 12.52
C LYS A 112 5.31 7.64 12.62
N LYS A 113 4.92 6.42 12.25
CA LYS A 113 5.81 5.25 12.21
C LYS A 113 5.95 4.69 10.80
N HIS A 114 4.89 4.75 10.02
CA HIS A 114 4.85 4.28 8.63
C HIS A 114 4.43 5.42 7.71
N THR A 115 5.00 5.46 6.51
CA THR A 115 4.73 6.51 5.53
C THR A 115 3.42 6.27 4.79
N CYS A 116 2.46 7.15 4.98
CA CYS A 116 1.23 7.17 4.18
C CYS A 116 1.52 7.82 2.82
N PHE A 117 1.24 7.12 1.72
CA PHE A 117 1.61 7.64 0.40
C PHE A 117 0.46 7.68 -0.60
N GLY A 118 -0.73 7.21 -0.23
CA GLY A 118 -1.90 7.27 -1.10
C GLY A 118 -3.16 6.84 -0.38
N LYS A 119 -4.28 6.94 -1.10
CA LYS A 119 -5.59 6.57 -0.58
C LYS A 119 -6.48 6.05 -1.71
N VAL A 120 -7.27 5.02 -1.42
CA VAL A 120 -8.31 4.56 -2.35
C VAL A 120 -9.38 5.65 -2.46
N MET A 121 -9.63 6.11 -3.69
CA MET A 121 -10.43 7.32 -3.96
C MET A 121 -11.92 7.14 -3.74
N ASP A 122 -12.45 5.97 -4.00
CA ASP A 122 -13.89 5.73 -3.96
C ASP A 122 -14.24 4.85 -2.77
N ALA A 123 -14.87 5.45 -1.77
CA ALA A 123 -15.25 4.76 -0.56
C ALA A 123 -16.08 3.48 -0.79
N PRO A 124 -17.07 3.45 -1.69
CA PRO A 124 -17.78 2.22 -1.98
C PRO A 124 -16.87 1.11 -2.51
N GLN A 125 -15.88 1.44 -3.33
CA GLN A 125 -14.98 0.43 -3.92
C GLN A 125 -14.23 -0.34 -2.86
N TYR A 126 -13.54 0.33 -1.95
CA TYR A 126 -12.75 -0.40 -0.97
C TYR A 126 -13.62 -1.10 0.09
N ARG A 127 -14.79 -0.54 0.40
CA ARG A 127 -15.71 -1.18 1.34
C ARG A 127 -16.30 -2.47 0.78
N GLU A 128 -16.42 -2.58 -0.53
CA GLU A 128 -16.88 -3.80 -1.18
C GLU A 128 -15.74 -4.78 -1.45
N ILE A 129 -14.58 -4.29 -1.85
CA ILE A 129 -13.45 -5.11 -2.32
C ILE A 129 -12.59 -5.61 -1.16
N ILE A 130 -12.16 -4.69 -0.27
CA ILE A 130 -11.21 -5.04 0.78
C ILE A 130 -11.66 -6.18 1.68
N PRO A 131 -12.94 -6.21 2.15
CA PRO A 131 -13.38 -7.31 3.01
C PRO A 131 -13.38 -8.68 2.35
N GLN A 132 -13.37 -8.75 1.02
CA GLN A 132 -13.37 -10.00 0.28
C GLN A 132 -11.97 -10.56 0.07
N ILE A 133 -10.93 -9.73 0.16
CA ILE A 133 -9.56 -10.13 -0.09
C ILE A 133 -9.10 -11.10 1.00
N GLN A 134 -8.54 -12.24 0.56
CA GLN A 134 -8.05 -13.28 1.44
C GLN A 134 -6.54 -13.41 1.31
N GLN A 135 -5.90 -13.90 2.37
CA GLN A 135 -4.47 -14.12 2.36
C GLN A 135 -4.07 -15.06 1.22
N GLY A 136 -3.11 -14.63 0.43
CA GLY A 136 -2.66 -15.34 -0.76
C GLY A 136 -3.29 -14.88 -2.06
N ASP A 137 -4.33 -14.06 -2.03
CA ASP A 137 -4.91 -13.49 -3.24
C ASP A 137 -3.88 -12.61 -3.95
N THR A 138 -3.83 -12.72 -5.27
CA THR A 138 -2.89 -11.94 -6.08
C THR A 138 -3.49 -10.62 -6.53
N PHE A 139 -2.62 -9.70 -6.91
CA PHE A 139 -3.04 -8.40 -7.43
C PHE A 139 -2.06 -7.90 -8.49
N ASN A 140 -2.49 -6.92 -9.26
CA ASN A 140 -1.64 -6.16 -10.17
C ASN A 140 -1.77 -4.68 -9.87
N VAL A 141 -0.72 -3.92 -10.16
CA VAL A 141 -0.73 -2.47 -10.04
C VAL A 141 -0.45 -1.86 -11.41
N THR A 142 -1.37 -1.05 -11.89
CA THR A 142 -1.24 -0.32 -13.16
C THR A 142 -1.24 1.17 -12.87
N ILE A 143 -0.29 1.89 -13.44
CA ILE A 143 -0.21 3.34 -13.28
C ILE A 143 -1.02 4.02 -14.40
N VAL A 144 -1.84 4.98 -14.01
CA VAL A 144 -2.71 5.76 -14.91
C VAL A 144 -2.26 7.21 -14.86
N GLU A 145 -2.01 7.75 -16.00
CA GLU A 145 -1.58 9.15 -16.16
C GLU A 145 -2.73 10.14 -16.11
#